data_12f0fa42429ee212e25c789680c2af63
#
_entry.id   12f0fa42429ee212e25c789680c2af63
#
_cell.length_a   1.000
_cell.length_b   1.000
_cell.length_c   1.000
_cell.angle_alpha   90.00
_cell.angle_beta   90.00
_cell.angle_gamma   90.00
#
_symmetry.space_group_name_H-M   'P 1'
#
loop_
_entity.id
_entity.type
_entity.pdbx_description
1 polymer ?
#
loop_
_entity_poly.entity_id
_entity_poly.type
_entity_poly.pdbx_seq_one_letter_code
_entity_poly.pdbx_strand_id
1 'polypeptide(L)'
;MEEKAIGKEQEFRRQFRDSIQTMAGALKAGYSVENAIRETNRDLIGMYDANTRIRKEYGQMVRKLDLNLSVVTVLNEFAAEVKQED
;
A
#
# COMPACT_ATOMS: atom_id res chain seq x y z
N MET A 1 -20.77 1.68 -17.50
CA MET A 1 -19.60 2.48 -17.21
C MET A 1 -19.48 2.89 -15.77
N GLU A 2 -20.59 3.30 -15.17
CA GLU A 2 -20.57 3.59 -13.74
C GLU A 2 -20.19 2.37 -12.91
N GLU A 3 -20.64 1.20 -13.36
CA GLU A 3 -20.35 -0.04 -12.68
C GLU A 3 -18.86 -0.35 -12.63
N LYS A 4 -18.13 -0.01 -13.70
CA LYS A 4 -16.69 -0.24 -13.72
C LYS A 4 -15.96 0.66 -12.74
N ALA A 5 -16.36 1.91 -12.62
CA ALA A 5 -15.75 2.84 -11.68
C ALA A 5 -16.00 2.38 -10.25
N ILE A 6 -17.24 1.99 -9.94
CA ILE A 6 -17.59 1.50 -8.62
C ILE A 6 -16.83 0.23 -8.30
N GLY A 7 -16.71 -0.67 -9.27
CA GLY A 7 -15.97 -1.91 -9.09
C GLY A 7 -14.51 -1.68 -8.79
N LYS A 8 -13.87 -0.72 -9.48
CA LYS A 8 -12.48 -0.40 -9.25
C LYS A 8 -12.25 0.20 -7.87
N GLU A 9 -13.14 1.06 -7.41
CA GLU A 9 -13.04 1.64 -6.09
C GLU A 9 -13.15 0.57 -5.01
N GLN A 10 -14.14 -0.31 -5.15
CA GLN A 10 -14.33 -1.39 -4.18
C GLN A 10 -13.16 -2.35 -4.19
N GLU A 11 -12.62 -2.63 -5.38
CA GLU A 11 -11.46 -3.49 -5.50
C GLU A 11 -10.25 -2.88 -4.80
N PHE A 12 -10.00 -1.59 -5.01
CA PHE A 12 -8.90 -0.92 -4.36
C PHE A 12 -9.07 -0.92 -2.84
N ARG A 13 -10.27 -0.66 -2.34
CA ARG A 13 -10.53 -0.67 -0.90
C ARG A 13 -10.23 -2.03 -0.30
N ARG A 14 -10.62 -3.09 -0.98
CA ARG A 14 -10.34 -4.44 -0.51
C ARG A 14 -8.85 -4.72 -0.52
N GLN A 15 -8.17 -4.34 -1.58
CA GLN A 15 -6.72 -4.50 -1.68
C GLN A 15 -6.01 -3.71 -0.59
N PHE A 16 -6.46 -2.49 -0.36
CA PHE A 16 -5.90 -1.64 0.69
C PHE A 16 -6.07 -2.30 2.06
N ARG A 17 -7.26 -2.81 2.35
CA ARG A 17 -7.53 -3.49 3.61
C ARG A 17 -6.61 -4.69 3.79
N ASP A 18 -6.47 -5.50 2.73
CA ASP A 18 -5.60 -6.67 2.79
C ASP A 18 -4.15 -6.27 3.05
N SER A 19 -3.71 -5.17 2.43
CA SER A 19 -2.34 -4.70 2.63
C SER A 19 -2.11 -4.24 4.06
N ILE A 20 -3.11 -3.58 4.65
CA ILE A 20 -3.00 -3.12 6.04
C ILE A 20 -2.94 -4.32 6.97
N GLN A 21 -3.71 -5.36 6.72
CA GLN A 21 -3.66 -6.57 7.54
C GLN A 21 -2.30 -7.25 7.45
N THR A 22 -1.73 -7.31 6.25
CA THR A 22 -0.39 -7.87 6.06
C THR A 22 0.64 -7.05 6.82
N MET A 23 0.54 -5.73 6.72
CA MET A 23 1.45 -4.85 7.44
C MET A 23 1.32 -5.01 8.95
N ALA A 24 0.08 -5.09 9.45
CA ALA A 24 -0.16 -5.31 10.87
C ALA A 24 0.46 -6.62 11.35
N GLY A 25 0.36 -7.67 10.54
CA GLY A 25 0.98 -8.94 10.86
C GLY A 25 2.49 -8.83 10.98
N ALA A 26 3.12 -8.10 10.07
CA ALA A 26 4.57 -7.89 10.12
C ALA A 26 4.97 -7.10 11.38
N LEU A 27 4.19 -6.08 11.73
CA LEU A 27 4.46 -5.30 12.93
C LEU A 27 4.32 -6.17 14.19
N LYS A 28 3.34 -7.03 14.23
CA LYS A 28 3.16 -7.96 15.35
C LYS A 28 4.32 -8.94 15.45
N ALA A 29 4.91 -9.30 14.31
CA ALA A 29 6.06 -10.20 14.29
C ALA A 29 7.37 -9.50 14.70
N GLY A 30 7.32 -8.20 14.95
CA GLY A 30 8.48 -7.46 15.42
C GLY A 30 9.21 -6.65 14.37
N TYR A 31 8.68 -6.57 13.18
CA TYR A 31 9.29 -5.76 12.11
C TYR A 31 9.14 -4.28 12.43
N SER A 32 10.15 -3.48 12.06
CA SER A 32 9.99 -2.02 12.09
C SER A 32 8.97 -1.61 11.04
N VAL A 33 8.44 -0.38 11.17
CA VAL A 33 7.45 0.11 10.22
C VAL A 33 8.02 0.10 8.80
N GLU A 34 9.27 0.55 8.63
CA GLU A 34 9.92 0.55 7.33
C GLU A 34 9.99 -0.85 6.75
N ASN A 35 10.42 -1.81 7.54
CA ASN A 35 10.53 -3.19 7.07
C ASN A 35 9.16 -3.81 6.83
N ALA A 36 8.16 -3.43 7.62
CA ALA A 36 6.80 -3.91 7.42
C ALA A 36 6.26 -3.43 6.07
N ILE A 37 6.55 -2.19 5.69
CA ILE A 37 6.15 -1.67 4.37
C ILE A 37 6.82 -2.48 3.27
N ARG A 38 8.10 -2.76 3.40
CA ARG A 38 8.84 -3.52 2.39
C ARG A 38 8.32 -4.97 2.28
N GLU A 39 8.03 -5.60 3.41
CA GLU A 39 7.46 -6.94 3.41
C GLU A 39 6.08 -6.97 2.78
N THR A 40 5.26 -5.99 3.11
CA THR A 40 3.92 -5.89 2.53
C THR A 40 4.01 -5.73 1.01
N ASN A 41 4.91 -4.88 0.53
CA ASN A 41 5.11 -4.71 -0.90
C ASN A 41 5.49 -6.03 -1.56
N ARG A 42 6.37 -6.79 -0.94
CA ARG A 42 6.80 -8.08 -1.46
C ARG A 42 5.62 -9.06 -1.56
N ASP A 43 4.79 -9.09 -0.53
CA ASP A 43 3.62 -9.97 -0.53
C ASP A 43 2.64 -9.58 -1.62
N LEU A 44 2.45 -8.27 -1.85
CA LEU A 44 1.54 -7.80 -2.88
C LEU A 44 2.01 -8.18 -4.28
N ILE A 45 3.31 -8.29 -4.50
CA ILE A 45 3.85 -8.71 -5.78
C ILE A 45 3.35 -10.11 -6.15
N GLY A 46 3.20 -10.97 -5.16
CA GLY A 46 2.69 -12.31 -5.39
C GLY A 46 1.18 -12.41 -5.48
N MET A 47 0.46 -11.35 -5.06
CA MET A 47 -1.00 -11.37 -4.99
C MET A 47 -1.68 -10.61 -6.12
N TYR A 48 -1.08 -9.55 -6.61
CA TYR A 48 -1.71 -8.64 -7.56
C TYR A 48 -0.77 -8.29 -8.71
N ASP A 49 -1.37 -7.96 -9.85
CA ASP A 49 -0.62 -7.52 -11.03
C ASP A 49 0.05 -6.17 -10.80
N ALA A 50 1.14 -5.96 -11.54
CA ALA A 50 1.89 -4.71 -11.46
C ALA A 50 1.04 -3.48 -11.77
N ASN A 51 -0.04 -3.66 -12.53
CA ASN A 51 -0.89 -2.54 -12.92
C ASN A 51 -1.94 -2.18 -11.89
N THR A 52 -2.08 -2.96 -10.82
CA THR A 52 -3.05 -2.63 -9.78
C THR A 52 -2.61 -1.39 -9.02
N ARG A 53 -3.57 -0.61 -8.60
CA ARG A 53 -3.29 0.63 -7.89
C ARG A 53 -2.52 0.39 -6.59
N ILE A 54 -2.92 -0.64 -5.84
CA ILE A 54 -2.26 -0.91 -4.56
C ILE A 54 -0.77 -1.21 -4.74
N ARG A 55 -0.41 -1.93 -5.80
CA ARG A 55 1.00 -2.21 -6.06
C ARG A 55 1.77 -0.95 -6.43
N LYS A 56 1.14 -0.06 -7.19
CA LYS A 56 1.77 1.22 -7.54
C LYS A 56 2.00 2.07 -6.31
N GLU A 57 1.01 2.12 -5.42
CA GLU A 57 1.12 2.91 -4.20
C GLU A 57 2.24 2.40 -3.29
N TYR A 58 2.30 1.09 -3.08
CA TYR A 58 3.36 0.54 -2.24
C TYR A 58 4.72 0.62 -2.90
N GLY A 59 4.79 0.49 -4.23
CA GLY A 59 6.03 0.68 -4.95
C GLY A 59 6.58 2.08 -4.76
N GLN A 60 5.70 3.09 -4.77
CA GLN A 60 6.13 4.46 -4.52
C GLN A 60 6.62 4.64 -3.09
N MET A 61 5.96 4.03 -2.12
CA MET A 61 6.41 4.12 -0.74
C MET A 61 7.81 3.54 -0.56
N VAL A 62 8.05 2.37 -1.14
CA VAL A 62 9.37 1.74 -1.05
C VAL A 62 10.43 2.60 -1.73
N ARG A 63 10.10 3.18 -2.88
CA ARG A 63 11.03 4.07 -3.58
C ARG A 63 11.40 5.27 -2.72
N LYS A 64 10.41 5.87 -2.06
CA LYS A 64 10.65 7.02 -1.19
C LYS A 64 11.52 6.64 -0.01
N LEU A 65 11.31 5.46 0.55
CA LEU A 65 12.18 4.96 1.62
C LEU A 65 13.61 4.78 1.13
N ASP A 66 13.77 4.28 -0.09
CA ASP A 66 15.10 4.11 -0.68
C ASP A 66 15.79 5.46 -0.92
N LEU A 67 15.01 6.52 -1.09
CA LEU A 67 15.55 7.88 -1.23
C LEU A 67 15.79 8.54 0.13
N ASN A 68 15.71 7.77 1.21
CA ASN A 68 15.98 8.25 2.57
C ASN A 68 14.92 9.20 3.11
N LEU A 69 13.72 9.18 2.56
CA LEU A 69 12.61 9.93 3.14
C LEU A 69 12.18 9.21 4.43
N SER A 70 11.74 10.00 5.42
CA SER A 70 11.32 9.43 6.69
C SER A 70 10.05 8.62 6.53
N VAL A 71 9.90 7.61 7.39
CA VAL A 71 8.71 6.77 7.38
C VAL A 71 7.46 7.61 7.60
N VAL A 72 7.53 8.61 8.49
CA VAL A 72 6.39 9.49 8.76
C VAL A 72 5.96 10.23 7.50
N THR A 73 6.94 10.78 6.75
CA THR A 73 6.65 11.48 5.51
C THR A 73 6.01 10.55 4.49
N VAL A 74 6.57 9.35 4.34
CA VAL A 74 6.07 8.37 3.37
C VAL A 74 4.63 7.99 3.69
N LEU A 75 4.33 7.71 4.97
CA LEU A 75 2.99 7.32 5.37
C LEU A 75 2.00 8.47 5.24
N ASN A 76 2.43 9.70 5.54
CA ASN A 76 1.56 10.86 5.38
C ASN A 76 1.19 11.09 3.93
N GLU A 77 2.13 10.93 3.02
CA GLU A 77 1.86 11.07 1.60
C GLU A 77 0.96 9.97 1.09
N PHE A 78 1.18 8.75 1.56
CA PHE A 78 0.34 7.62 1.19
C PHE A 78 -1.10 7.85 1.65
N ALA A 79 -1.28 8.29 2.90
CA ALA A 79 -2.60 8.55 3.44
C ALA A 79 -3.31 9.66 2.67
N ALA A 80 -2.58 10.70 2.28
CA ALA A 80 -3.16 11.80 1.50
C ALA A 80 -3.63 11.31 0.13
N GLU A 81 -2.86 10.46 -0.51
CA GLU A 81 -3.22 9.91 -1.81
C GLU A 81 -4.46 9.03 -1.74
N VAL A 82 -4.51 8.16 -0.73
CA VAL A 82 -5.66 7.27 -0.54
C VAL A 82 -6.90 8.09 -0.22
N LYS A 83 -6.75 9.11 0.60
CA LYS A 83 -7.88 9.94 1.01
C LYS A 83 -8.49 10.71 -0.15
N GLN A 84 -7.67 11.12 -1.13
CA GLN A 84 -8.16 11.87 -2.27
C GLN A 84 -9.14 11.08 -3.13
N GLU A 85 -9.11 9.77 -3.03
CA GLU A 85 -9.99 8.92 -3.83
C GLU A 85 -11.37 8.73 -3.21
N ASP A 86 -11.54 9.15 -1.99
CA ASP A 86 -12.85 9.10 -1.34
C ASP A 86 -13.69 10.29 -1.77
#